data_832cd57f105fbd4bf6637393c0b00ffc
#
_entry.id   832cd57f105fbd4bf6637393c0b00ffc
#
_cell.length_a   1.000
_cell.length_b   1.000
_cell.length_c   1.000
_cell.angle_alpha   90.00
_cell.angle_beta   90.00
_cell.angle_gamma   90.00
#
_symmetry.space_group_name_H-M   'P 1'
#
loop_
_entity.id
_entity.type
_entity.pdbx_description
1 polymer ?
#
loop_
_entity_poly.entity_id
_entity_poly.type
_entity_poly.pdbx_seq_one_letter_code
_entity_poly.pdbx_strand_id
1 'polypeptide(L)'
;MTKKEVFKTEINYLKNPKYQENVKTLIELVPDYFFIIPAASTGKYHPQFAQGEAGLVRHTKAALKIAKDILSLEYMNNIFTNDEKDLLLIAIMFHDTHKL
;
A
#
# COMPACT_ATOMS: atom_id res chain seq x y z
N MET A 1 -14.32 -10.04 -4.54
CA MET A 1 -13.11 -9.32 -5.00
C MET A 1 -11.88 -10.02 -4.42
N THR A 2 -10.89 -10.33 -5.25
CA THR A 2 -9.67 -10.96 -4.79
C THR A 2 -8.76 -9.94 -4.11
N LYS A 3 -7.79 -10.42 -3.31
CA LYS A 3 -6.85 -9.54 -2.60
C LYS A 3 -6.07 -8.65 -3.57
N LYS A 4 -5.60 -9.20 -4.68
CA LYS A 4 -4.85 -8.42 -5.67
C LYS A 4 -5.74 -7.41 -6.40
N GLU A 5 -7.04 -7.68 -6.55
CA GLU A 5 -7.96 -6.71 -7.13
C GLU A 5 -8.20 -5.51 -6.22
N VAL A 6 -8.19 -5.73 -4.90
CA VAL A 6 -8.30 -4.65 -3.92
C VAL A 6 -7.20 -3.61 -4.12
N PHE A 7 -5.98 -4.06 -4.45
CA PHE A 7 -4.82 -3.19 -4.64
C PHE A 7 -4.45 -2.99 -6.11
N LYS A 8 -5.35 -3.27 -7.04
CA LYS A 8 -5.06 -3.17 -8.48
C LYS A 8 -4.50 -1.80 -8.87
N THR A 9 -5.11 -0.72 -8.40
CA THR A 9 -4.67 0.63 -8.71
C THR A 9 -3.26 0.89 -8.19
N GLU A 10 -3.00 0.46 -6.95
CA GLU A 10 -1.73 0.69 -6.29
C GLU A 10 -0.60 -0.15 -6.90
N ILE A 11 -0.91 -1.36 -7.31
CA ILE A 11 0.06 -2.19 -8.03
C ILE A 11 0.49 -1.49 -9.33
N ASN A 12 -0.43 -0.81 -9.99
CA ASN A 12 -0.13 -0.07 -11.21
C ASN A 12 0.73 1.18 -10.99
N TYR A 13 0.91 1.62 -9.73
CA TYR A 13 1.88 2.67 -9.43
C TYR A 13 3.32 2.20 -9.65
N LEU A 14 3.58 0.90 -9.56
CA LEU A 14 4.91 0.34 -9.76
C LEU A 14 5.26 0.39 -11.25
N LYS A 15 6.49 0.80 -11.57
CA LYS A 15 6.93 0.94 -12.95
C LYS A 15 7.56 -0.33 -13.50
N ASN A 16 8.13 -1.16 -12.64
CA ASN A 16 8.78 -2.40 -13.06
C ASN A 16 7.76 -3.54 -13.10
N PRO A 17 7.46 -4.11 -14.28
CA PRO A 17 6.48 -5.21 -14.39
C PRO A 17 6.83 -6.42 -13.53
N LYS A 18 8.11 -6.70 -13.34
CA LYS A 18 8.56 -7.80 -12.50
C LYS A 18 8.14 -7.57 -11.04
N TYR A 19 8.28 -6.35 -10.54
CA TYR A 19 7.84 -6.00 -9.20
C TYR A 19 6.33 -6.09 -9.07
N GLN A 20 5.59 -5.68 -10.10
CA GLN A 20 4.14 -5.80 -10.10
C GLN A 20 3.71 -7.26 -9.92
N GLU A 21 4.33 -8.18 -10.65
CA GLU A 21 4.00 -9.60 -10.54
C GLU A 21 4.40 -10.18 -9.19
N ASN A 22 5.56 -9.79 -8.67
CA ASN A 22 5.99 -10.23 -7.34
C ASN A 22 5.02 -9.76 -6.25
N VAL A 23 4.54 -8.53 -6.34
CA VAL A 23 3.59 -7.98 -5.37
C VAL A 23 2.25 -8.71 -5.43
N LYS A 24 1.78 -9.05 -6.62
CA LYS A 24 0.54 -9.85 -6.75
C LYS A 24 0.64 -11.16 -6.01
N THR A 25 1.79 -11.82 -6.09
CA THR A 25 2.03 -13.08 -5.38
C THR A 25 2.06 -12.85 -3.86
N LEU A 26 2.78 -11.81 -3.41
CA LEU A 26 2.91 -11.51 -1.98
C LEU A 26 1.58 -11.11 -1.34
N ILE A 27 0.73 -10.38 -2.07
CA ILE A 27 -0.58 -9.95 -1.55
C ILE A 27 -1.46 -11.15 -1.22
N GLU A 28 -1.38 -12.23 -2.00
CA GLU A 28 -2.16 -13.43 -1.72
C GLU A 28 -1.78 -14.08 -0.39
N LEU A 29 -0.56 -13.82 0.10
CA LEU A 29 -0.09 -14.36 1.39
C LEU A 29 -0.49 -13.48 2.58
N VAL A 30 -1.02 -12.30 2.35
CA VAL A 30 -1.45 -11.41 3.42
C VAL A 30 -2.69 -12.00 4.09
N PRO A 31 -2.71 -12.07 5.44
CA PRO A 31 -3.87 -12.65 6.14
C PRO A 31 -5.18 -11.91 5.83
N ASP A 32 -6.27 -12.67 5.81
CA ASP A 32 -7.59 -12.11 5.50
C ASP A 32 -7.98 -10.97 6.43
N TYR A 33 -7.60 -11.05 7.71
CA TYR A 33 -7.98 -10.03 8.67
C TYR A 33 -7.48 -8.64 8.30
N PHE A 34 -6.36 -8.53 7.58
CA PHE A 34 -5.83 -7.24 7.11
C PHE A 34 -6.89 -6.47 6.31
N PHE A 35 -7.71 -7.19 5.54
CA PHE A 35 -8.71 -6.59 4.67
C PHE A 35 -9.99 -6.20 5.39
N ILE A 36 -10.10 -6.49 6.68
CA ILE A 36 -11.32 -6.31 7.46
C ILE A 36 -11.13 -5.31 8.59
N ILE A 37 -9.97 -5.34 9.28
CA ILE A 37 -9.76 -4.60 10.53
C ILE A 37 -9.57 -3.10 10.31
N PRO A 38 -9.85 -2.26 11.34
CA PRO A 38 -9.54 -0.84 11.29
C PRO A 38 -8.02 -0.59 11.39
N ALA A 39 -7.57 0.61 11.04
CA ALA A 39 -6.16 0.98 11.04
C ALA A 39 -5.53 0.92 12.44
N ALA A 40 -6.34 1.14 13.48
CA ALA A 40 -5.92 0.96 14.86
C ALA A 40 -7.03 0.24 15.60
N SER A 41 -6.67 -0.56 16.61
CA SER A 41 -7.65 -1.34 17.38
C SER A 41 -8.73 -0.46 18.01
N THR A 42 -8.38 0.78 18.39
CA THR A 42 -9.33 1.75 18.97
C THR A 42 -9.82 2.78 17.96
N GLY A 43 -9.20 2.87 16.79
CA GLY A 43 -9.47 3.91 15.81
C GLY A 43 -9.06 5.32 16.26
N LYS A 44 -8.37 5.45 17.38
CA LYS A 44 -8.17 6.73 18.08
C LYS A 44 -7.22 7.69 17.36
N TYR A 45 -6.19 7.16 16.73
CA TYR A 45 -5.09 7.97 16.18
C TYR A 45 -5.09 8.04 14.66
N HIS A 46 -6.17 7.63 14.01
CA HIS A 46 -6.27 7.62 12.55
C HIS A 46 -7.47 8.43 12.09
N PRO A 47 -7.43 8.98 10.86
CA PRO A 47 -8.58 9.66 10.29
C PRO A 47 -9.81 8.75 10.23
N GLN A 48 -10.98 9.34 10.24
CA GLN A 48 -12.23 8.57 10.25
C GLN A 48 -12.34 7.58 9.09
N PHE A 49 -11.83 7.93 7.90
CA PHE A 49 -11.88 7.03 6.74
C PHE A 49 -11.09 5.74 6.96
N ALA A 50 -10.14 5.73 7.89
CA ALA A 50 -9.31 4.55 8.21
C ALA A 50 -9.86 3.76 9.40
N GLN A 51 -10.96 4.19 9.99
CA GLN A 51 -11.63 3.49 11.09
C GLN A 51 -12.72 2.59 10.54
N GLY A 52 -13.12 1.60 11.32
CA GLY A 52 -14.16 0.67 10.92
C GLY A 52 -13.64 -0.42 9.98
N GLU A 53 -14.58 -1.17 9.38
CA GLU A 53 -14.27 -2.31 8.51
C GLU A 53 -13.44 -1.86 7.32
N ALA A 54 -12.39 -2.64 7.01
CA ALA A 54 -11.43 -2.35 5.94
C ALA A 54 -10.68 -1.02 6.12
N GLY A 55 -10.69 -0.45 7.34
CA GLY A 55 -10.00 0.81 7.61
C GLY A 55 -8.50 0.73 7.37
N LEU A 56 -7.88 -0.42 7.68
CA LEU A 56 -6.44 -0.60 7.46
C LEU A 56 -6.10 -0.62 5.97
N VAL A 57 -6.95 -1.21 5.15
CA VAL A 57 -6.79 -1.18 3.68
C VAL A 57 -6.87 0.27 3.18
N ARG A 58 -7.88 1.01 3.61
CA ARG A 58 -8.06 2.42 3.19
C ARG A 58 -6.88 3.28 3.64
N HIS A 59 -6.38 3.05 4.85
CA HIS A 59 -5.20 3.75 5.36
C HIS A 59 -3.98 3.46 4.49
N THR A 60 -3.76 2.21 4.14
CA THR A 60 -2.64 1.80 3.30
C THR A 60 -2.74 2.40 1.90
N LYS A 61 -3.94 2.38 1.31
CA LYS A 61 -4.17 2.98 -0.01
C LYS A 61 -3.90 4.50 0.01
N ALA A 62 -4.34 5.19 1.05
CA ALA A 62 -4.10 6.62 1.19
C ALA A 62 -2.60 6.92 1.31
N ALA A 63 -1.89 6.15 2.12
CA ALA A 63 -0.43 6.31 2.27
C ALA A 63 0.29 6.07 0.94
N LEU A 64 -0.12 5.06 0.19
CA LEU A 64 0.46 4.76 -1.13
C LEU A 64 0.21 5.88 -2.13
N LYS A 65 -0.99 6.44 -2.15
CA LYS A 65 -1.32 7.54 -3.06
C LYS A 65 -0.49 8.79 -2.76
N ILE A 66 -0.35 9.12 -1.48
CA ILE A 66 0.47 10.26 -1.06
C ILE A 66 1.93 10.03 -1.45
N ALA A 67 2.47 8.85 -1.15
CA ALA A 67 3.85 8.53 -1.48
C ALA A 67 4.08 8.56 -3.00
N LYS A 68 3.15 7.99 -3.78
CA LYS A 68 3.23 7.98 -5.23
C LYS A 68 3.26 9.41 -5.78
N ASP A 69 2.42 10.29 -5.25
CA ASP A 69 2.37 11.68 -5.71
C ASP A 69 3.68 12.41 -5.39
N ILE A 70 4.23 12.20 -4.19
CA ILE A 70 5.51 12.80 -3.80
C ILE A 70 6.64 12.29 -4.70
N LEU A 71 6.70 10.97 -4.90
CA LEU A 71 7.75 10.36 -5.73
C LEU A 71 7.63 10.71 -7.21
N SER A 72 6.48 11.22 -7.64
CA SER A 72 6.26 11.69 -9.01
C SER A 72 6.81 13.09 -9.26
N LEU A 73 7.21 13.82 -8.22
CA LEU A 73 7.81 15.13 -8.38
C LEU A 73 9.16 15.00 -9.10
N GLU A 74 9.42 15.92 -10.02
CA GLU A 74 10.65 15.87 -10.83
C GLU A 74 11.90 15.85 -9.97
N TYR A 75 11.90 16.60 -8.86
CA TYR A 75 13.02 16.65 -7.93
C TYR A 75 13.40 15.26 -7.41
N MET A 76 12.43 14.37 -7.22
CA MET A 76 12.67 13.04 -6.70
C MET A 76 13.49 12.17 -7.65
N ASN A 77 13.52 12.49 -8.94
CA ASN A 77 14.35 11.77 -9.90
C ASN A 77 15.85 11.96 -9.64
N ASN A 78 16.22 13.02 -8.93
CA ASN A 78 17.60 13.28 -8.53
C ASN A 78 18.00 12.50 -7.28
N ILE A 79 17.03 11.95 -6.56
CA ILE A 79 17.26 11.25 -5.29
C ILE A 79 17.11 9.74 -5.46
N PHE A 80 16.09 9.31 -6.20
CA PHE A 80 15.74 7.90 -6.32
C PHE A 80 15.64 7.46 -7.77
N THR A 81 16.13 6.25 -8.05
CA THR A 81 15.85 5.57 -9.33
C THR A 81 14.40 5.08 -9.35
N ASN A 82 13.91 4.68 -10.52
CA ASN A 82 12.57 4.11 -10.64
C ASN A 82 12.42 2.85 -9.79
N ASP A 83 13.43 1.99 -9.76
CA ASP A 83 13.40 0.78 -8.95
C ASP A 83 13.37 1.10 -7.46
N GLU A 84 14.13 2.10 -7.03
CA GLU A 84 14.11 2.54 -5.63
C GLU A 84 12.74 3.09 -5.24
N LYS A 85 12.09 3.85 -6.13
CA LYS A 85 10.73 4.34 -5.89
C LYS A 85 9.75 3.19 -5.75
N ASP A 86 9.85 2.18 -6.62
CA ASP A 86 9.01 0.99 -6.54
C ASP A 86 9.20 0.27 -5.21
N LEU A 87 10.45 0.11 -4.76
CA LEU A 87 10.74 -0.57 -3.49
C LEU A 87 10.17 0.19 -2.29
N LEU A 88 10.20 1.53 -2.32
CA LEU A 88 9.58 2.35 -1.29
C LEU A 88 8.07 2.14 -1.23
N LEU A 89 7.42 2.09 -2.39
CA LEU A 89 5.97 1.84 -2.46
C LEU A 89 5.63 0.44 -1.94
N ILE A 90 6.44 -0.56 -2.30
CA ILE A 90 6.25 -1.93 -1.81
C ILE A 90 6.39 -1.98 -0.29
N ALA A 91 7.39 -1.30 0.26
CA ALA A 91 7.58 -1.26 1.72
C ALA A 91 6.36 -0.64 2.42
N ILE A 92 5.81 0.43 1.86
CA ILE A 92 4.60 1.05 2.42
C ILE A 92 3.41 0.10 2.32
N MET A 93 3.26 -0.58 1.19
CA MET A 93 2.13 -1.51 0.99
C MET A 93 2.09 -2.61 2.03
N PHE A 94 3.24 -3.11 2.45
CA PHE A 94 3.32 -4.26 3.35
C PHE A 94 3.65 -3.93 4.80
N HIS A 95 3.84 -2.65 5.14
CA HIS A 95 4.32 -2.29 6.50
C HIS A 95 3.34 -2.67 7.61
N ASP A 96 2.04 -2.69 7.33
CA ASP A 96 1.01 -3.02 8.33
C ASP A 96 0.36 -4.38 8.11
N THR A 97 0.85 -5.21 7.19
CA THR A 97 0.19 -6.46 6.81
C THR A 97 0.21 -7.52 7.92
N HIS A 98 1.06 -7.36 8.93
CA HIS A 98 1.15 -8.27 10.07
C HIS A 98 0.65 -7.64 11.37
N LYS A 99 -0.05 -6.51 11.26
CA LYS A 99 -0.58 -5.81 12.42
C LYS A 99 -1.78 -6.57 12.99
N LEU A 100 -1.75 -6.84 14.29
CA LEU A 100 -2.83 -7.54 15.00
C LEU A 100 -3.76 -6.57 15.70
#